data_a13ce66b0eae7c6d00dd478041deb41c
#
_entry.id   a13ce66b0eae7c6d00dd478041deb41c
#
_cell.length_a   1.000
_cell.length_b   1.000
_cell.length_c   1.000
_cell.angle_alpha   90.00
_cell.angle_beta   90.00
_cell.angle_gamma   90.00
#
_symmetry.space_group_name_H-M   'P 1'
#
loop_
_entity.id
_entity.type
_entity.pdbx_description
1 polymer ?
#
loop_
_entity_poly.entity_id
_entity_poly.type
_entity_poly.pdbx_seq_one_letter_code
_entity_poly.pdbx_strand_id
1 'polypeptide(L)'
;MEHRYMTAVSKLKAKFRLYKEWIGKWGSLPVRSWVRAAGLYRAGDYEEAAKYYLAGLSSHQRHPARVSALLDLSHCLFRIKQFADAERYLRQASIIARHDREPYVRLARLQLWLGHSIEAAWTVRAALAEIPADPELVTLFVTAAVDSGGSASLLSEARELLGNMHCEPEAAPRLEVARIRLKMYDGDLGDARDELAAMANKDRGPFEAVVAFAQVLLDEGKTAYARHHLHRALMVSPEHPRVLRLLGLSYMQLGPNFEPEYAIQLATRACQATGWAGMHEMHALAKAYALSGDKVSALLIASKAKEAGRSLLGIYPEFQSLEQLINSLSSGTQA
;
A
#
# COMPACT_ATOMS: atom_id res chain seq x y z
N MET A 1 -22.44 -25.05 -39.57
CA MET A 1 -21.41 -25.94 -38.99
C MET A 1 -20.02 -25.31 -39.03
N GLU A 2 -19.62 -24.64 -40.09
CA GLU A 2 -18.28 -24.01 -40.23
C GLU A 2 -17.92 -22.97 -39.17
N HIS A 3 -18.87 -22.14 -38.77
CA HIS A 3 -18.60 -21.07 -37.76
C HIS A 3 -18.28 -21.64 -36.36
N ARG A 4 -18.81 -22.81 -35.98
CA ARG A 4 -18.45 -23.49 -34.73
C ARG A 4 -17.09 -24.19 -34.81
N TYR A 5 -16.70 -24.63 -35.99
CA TYR A 5 -15.39 -25.26 -36.21
C TYR A 5 -14.23 -24.24 -36.19
N MET A 6 -14.44 -23.05 -36.81
CA MET A 6 -13.46 -21.97 -36.81
C MET A 6 -13.23 -21.43 -35.40
N THR A 7 -14.26 -21.29 -34.56
CA THR A 7 -14.14 -20.87 -33.15
C THR A 7 -13.45 -21.92 -32.27
N ALA A 8 -13.64 -23.22 -32.56
CA ALA A 8 -12.96 -24.27 -31.82
C ALA A 8 -11.46 -24.35 -32.19
N VAL A 9 -11.13 -24.19 -33.47
CA VAL A 9 -9.74 -24.19 -33.95
C VAL A 9 -8.97 -22.97 -33.47
N SER A 10 -9.59 -21.79 -33.43
CA SER A 10 -8.96 -20.57 -32.89
C SER A 10 -8.72 -20.69 -31.38
N LYS A 11 -9.66 -21.25 -30.62
CA LYS A 11 -9.50 -21.57 -29.20
C LYS A 11 -8.39 -22.59 -28.94
N LEU A 12 -8.25 -23.61 -29.81
CA LEU A 12 -7.18 -24.59 -29.72
C LEU A 12 -5.80 -23.97 -30.00
N LYS A 13 -5.70 -23.15 -31.07
CA LYS A 13 -4.45 -22.42 -31.39
C LYS A 13 -4.03 -21.47 -30.28
N ALA A 14 -4.96 -20.73 -29.67
CA ALA A 14 -4.69 -19.85 -28.53
C ALA A 14 -4.22 -20.66 -27.30
N LYS A 15 -4.84 -21.81 -27.04
CA LYS A 15 -4.42 -22.73 -25.99
C LYS A 15 -3.02 -23.28 -26.21
N PHE A 16 -2.70 -23.69 -27.45
CA PHE A 16 -1.38 -24.22 -27.81
C PHE A 16 -0.27 -23.16 -27.70
N ARG A 17 -0.58 -21.91 -28.05
CA ARG A 17 0.34 -20.77 -27.89
C ARG A 17 0.64 -20.50 -26.42
N LEU A 18 -0.38 -20.47 -25.57
CA LEU A 18 -0.23 -20.34 -24.13
C LEU A 18 0.60 -21.49 -23.51
N TYR A 19 0.41 -22.73 -23.97
CA TYR A 19 1.20 -23.88 -23.52
C TYR A 19 2.68 -23.75 -23.94
N LYS A 20 2.96 -23.31 -25.15
CA LYS A 20 4.33 -23.07 -25.63
C LYS A 20 5.03 -21.96 -24.85
N GLU A 21 4.35 -20.85 -24.62
CA GLU A 21 4.88 -19.74 -23.84
C GLU A 21 5.15 -20.17 -22.38
N TRP A 22 4.25 -20.97 -21.80
CA TRP A 22 4.41 -21.50 -20.46
C TRP A 22 5.60 -22.46 -20.35
N ILE A 23 5.71 -23.43 -21.26
CA ILE A 23 6.83 -24.37 -21.26
C ILE A 23 8.15 -23.65 -21.52
N GLY A 24 8.17 -22.66 -22.41
CA GLY A 24 9.37 -21.84 -22.67
C GLY A 24 9.81 -21.03 -21.45
N LYS A 25 8.86 -20.54 -20.66
CA LYS A 25 9.15 -19.75 -19.45
C LYS A 25 9.53 -20.61 -18.24
N TRP A 26 8.93 -21.80 -18.08
CA TRP A 26 9.02 -22.56 -16.83
C TRP A 26 9.66 -23.95 -17.00
N GLY A 27 9.97 -24.37 -18.23
CA GLY A 27 10.57 -25.68 -18.50
C GLY A 27 9.71 -26.89 -18.08
N SER A 28 8.42 -26.68 -17.79
CA SER A 28 7.52 -27.73 -17.29
C SER A 28 6.10 -27.55 -17.83
N LEU A 29 5.30 -28.63 -17.79
CA LEU A 29 3.89 -28.55 -18.17
C LEU A 29 3.10 -27.67 -17.19
N PRO A 30 2.17 -26.84 -17.71
CA PRO A 30 1.36 -25.98 -16.85
C PRO A 30 0.38 -26.79 -15.98
N VAL A 31 0.26 -26.39 -14.73
CA VAL A 31 -0.74 -26.94 -13.83
C VAL A 31 -2.13 -26.49 -14.29
N ARG A 32 -3.01 -27.44 -14.62
CA ARG A 32 -4.34 -27.14 -15.21
C ARG A 32 -5.17 -26.16 -14.38
N SER A 33 -5.14 -26.30 -13.04
CA SER A 33 -5.83 -25.38 -12.14
C SER A 33 -5.29 -23.96 -12.24
N TRP A 34 -3.96 -23.77 -12.35
CA TRP A 34 -3.37 -22.43 -12.48
C TRP A 34 -3.67 -21.78 -13.83
N VAL A 35 -3.74 -22.57 -14.92
CA VAL A 35 -4.18 -22.05 -16.23
C VAL A 35 -5.62 -21.54 -16.17
N ARG A 36 -6.50 -22.28 -15.48
CA ARG A 36 -7.89 -21.86 -15.26
C ARG A 36 -7.96 -20.61 -14.37
N ALA A 37 -7.20 -20.61 -13.26
CA ALA A 37 -7.08 -19.46 -12.37
C ALA A 37 -6.62 -18.19 -13.11
N ALA A 38 -5.59 -18.28 -13.96
CA ALA A 38 -5.12 -17.16 -14.76
C ALA A 38 -6.16 -16.64 -15.76
N GLY A 39 -7.05 -17.51 -16.26
CA GLY A 39 -8.19 -17.11 -17.08
C GLY A 39 -9.21 -16.31 -16.30
N LEU A 40 -9.60 -16.78 -15.13
CA LEU A 40 -10.52 -16.11 -14.20
C LEU A 40 -9.94 -14.78 -13.68
N TYR A 41 -8.65 -14.76 -13.33
CA TYR A 41 -7.92 -13.57 -12.95
C TYR A 41 -8.02 -12.45 -14.00
N ARG A 42 -7.79 -12.78 -15.28
CA ARG A 42 -7.94 -11.81 -16.39
C ARG A 42 -9.39 -11.35 -16.60
N ALA A 43 -10.35 -12.20 -16.26
CA ALA A 43 -11.77 -11.87 -16.29
C ALA A 43 -12.22 -11.01 -15.09
N GLY A 44 -11.35 -10.81 -14.09
CA GLY A 44 -11.66 -10.06 -12.86
C GLY A 44 -12.37 -10.88 -11.79
N ASP A 45 -12.58 -12.18 -12.01
CA ASP A 45 -13.18 -13.10 -11.02
C ASP A 45 -12.09 -13.60 -10.06
N TYR A 46 -11.69 -12.70 -9.15
CA TYR A 46 -10.57 -12.93 -8.23
C TYR A 46 -10.89 -13.99 -7.16
N GLU A 47 -12.14 -14.12 -6.76
CA GLU A 47 -12.54 -15.09 -5.75
C GLU A 47 -12.42 -16.52 -6.29
N GLU A 48 -12.98 -16.79 -7.46
CA GLU A 48 -12.84 -18.11 -8.10
C GLU A 48 -11.40 -18.37 -8.53
N ALA A 49 -10.67 -17.36 -9.04
CA ALA A 49 -9.26 -17.50 -9.35
C ALA A 49 -8.44 -17.97 -8.16
N ALA A 50 -8.66 -17.36 -6.97
CA ALA A 50 -7.97 -17.74 -5.74
C ALA A 50 -8.20 -19.21 -5.37
N LYS A 51 -9.42 -19.73 -5.48
CA LYS A 51 -9.75 -21.14 -5.22
C LYS A 51 -8.94 -22.09 -6.11
N TYR A 52 -8.82 -21.76 -7.41
CA TYR A 52 -8.04 -22.59 -8.35
C TYR A 52 -6.53 -22.47 -8.15
N TYR A 53 -6.01 -21.29 -7.77
CA TYR A 53 -4.60 -21.16 -7.37
C TYR A 53 -4.30 -22.01 -6.13
N LEU A 54 -5.13 -21.94 -5.09
CA LEU A 54 -4.99 -22.73 -3.87
C LEU A 54 -5.00 -24.22 -4.12
N ALA A 55 -5.96 -24.71 -4.94
CA ALA A 55 -6.04 -26.13 -5.30
C ALA A 55 -4.77 -26.63 -6.02
N GLY A 56 -4.19 -25.79 -6.88
CA GLY A 56 -2.93 -26.14 -7.55
C GLY A 56 -1.72 -26.09 -6.63
N LEU A 57 -1.66 -25.11 -5.71
CA LEU A 57 -0.56 -24.95 -4.76
C LEU A 57 -0.48 -26.08 -3.73
N SER A 58 -1.62 -26.64 -3.33
CA SER A 58 -1.67 -27.79 -2.42
C SER A 58 -1.08 -29.06 -3.06
N SER A 59 -1.31 -29.26 -4.36
CA SER A 59 -0.92 -30.45 -5.10
C SER A 59 0.47 -30.39 -5.73
N HIS A 60 1.03 -29.18 -5.97
CA HIS A 60 2.25 -28.95 -6.75
C HIS A 60 3.30 -28.16 -5.98
N GLN A 61 3.76 -28.69 -4.85
CA GLN A 61 4.66 -27.99 -3.93
C GLN A 61 6.05 -27.65 -4.51
N ARG A 62 6.57 -28.47 -5.42
CA ARG A 62 7.91 -28.32 -6.03
C ARG A 62 7.89 -27.82 -7.47
N HIS A 63 6.74 -27.33 -7.95
CA HIS A 63 6.63 -26.86 -9.34
C HIS A 63 7.40 -25.54 -9.55
N PRO A 64 8.16 -25.37 -10.66
CA PRO A 64 8.95 -24.15 -10.91
C PRO A 64 8.11 -22.87 -10.92
N ALA A 65 6.88 -22.91 -11.42
CA ALA A 65 5.96 -21.77 -11.44
C ALA A 65 5.24 -21.52 -10.10
N ARG A 66 5.64 -22.19 -9.01
CA ARG A 66 4.99 -22.02 -7.68
C ARG A 66 5.03 -20.58 -7.20
N VAL A 67 6.18 -19.91 -7.33
CA VAL A 67 6.34 -18.51 -6.92
C VAL A 67 5.37 -17.60 -7.68
N SER A 68 5.30 -17.73 -9.01
CA SER A 68 4.34 -16.97 -9.83
C SER A 68 2.89 -17.23 -9.39
N ALA A 69 2.53 -18.47 -9.11
CA ALA A 69 1.18 -18.81 -8.63
C ALA A 69 0.87 -18.20 -7.24
N LEU A 70 1.87 -18.14 -6.35
CA LEU A 70 1.74 -17.46 -5.05
C LEU A 70 1.55 -15.95 -5.21
N LEU A 71 2.29 -15.32 -6.13
CA LEU A 71 2.16 -13.90 -6.44
C LEU A 71 0.79 -13.55 -7.04
N ASP A 72 0.29 -14.37 -7.97
CA ASP A 72 -1.03 -14.16 -8.56
C ASP A 72 -2.14 -14.42 -7.54
N LEU A 73 -2.02 -15.46 -6.70
CA LEU A 73 -2.94 -15.72 -5.60
C LEU A 73 -2.98 -14.53 -4.63
N SER A 74 -1.82 -14.01 -4.23
CA SER A 74 -1.75 -12.88 -3.30
C SER A 74 -2.44 -11.65 -3.88
N HIS A 75 -2.33 -11.41 -5.19
CA HIS A 75 -3.05 -10.33 -5.84
C HIS A 75 -4.58 -10.58 -5.87
N CYS A 76 -5.04 -11.81 -6.14
CA CYS A 76 -6.45 -12.15 -6.02
C CYS A 76 -6.98 -11.84 -4.61
N LEU A 77 -6.24 -12.30 -3.58
CA LEU A 77 -6.59 -12.09 -2.18
C LEU A 77 -6.61 -10.60 -1.79
N PHE A 78 -5.65 -9.82 -2.28
CA PHE A 78 -5.66 -8.37 -2.15
C PHE A 78 -6.94 -7.74 -2.73
N ARG A 79 -7.35 -8.16 -3.93
CA ARG A 79 -8.54 -7.63 -4.62
C ARG A 79 -9.85 -7.96 -3.89
N ILE A 80 -9.92 -9.11 -3.21
CA ILE A 80 -11.06 -9.50 -2.37
C ILE A 80 -10.89 -9.08 -0.89
N LYS A 81 -9.88 -8.25 -0.59
CA LYS A 81 -9.57 -7.66 0.73
C LYS A 81 -9.21 -8.69 1.82
N GLN A 82 -8.73 -9.87 1.44
CA GLN A 82 -8.17 -10.88 2.35
C GLN A 82 -6.67 -10.63 2.55
N PHE A 83 -6.32 -9.51 3.20
CA PHE A 83 -4.95 -9.01 3.28
C PHE A 83 -4.02 -9.91 4.10
N ALA A 84 -4.50 -10.47 5.21
CA ALA A 84 -3.69 -11.38 6.03
C ALA A 84 -3.25 -12.63 5.25
N ASP A 85 -4.15 -13.19 4.45
CA ASP A 85 -3.81 -14.32 3.59
C ASP A 85 -2.90 -13.91 2.45
N ALA A 86 -3.13 -12.73 1.83
CA ALA A 86 -2.24 -12.19 0.81
C ALA A 86 -0.81 -12.03 1.34
N GLU A 87 -0.65 -11.45 2.54
CA GLU A 87 0.63 -11.30 3.21
C GLU A 87 1.32 -12.66 3.48
N ARG A 88 0.57 -13.63 3.99
CA ARG A 88 1.07 -14.99 4.25
C ARG A 88 1.65 -15.64 2.99
N TYR A 89 0.95 -15.54 1.85
CA TYR A 89 1.44 -16.13 0.60
C TYR A 89 2.59 -15.36 -0.02
N LEU A 90 2.65 -14.03 0.15
CA LEU A 90 3.82 -13.24 -0.25
C LEU A 90 5.05 -13.59 0.57
N ARG A 91 4.91 -13.80 1.88
CA ARG A 91 6.00 -14.31 2.75
C ARG A 91 6.48 -15.70 2.28
N GLN A 92 5.57 -16.60 1.91
CA GLN A 92 5.98 -17.88 1.34
C GLN A 92 6.74 -17.71 0.02
N ALA A 93 6.31 -16.81 -0.85
CA ALA A 93 6.99 -16.55 -2.10
C ALA A 93 8.40 -15.99 -1.88
N SER A 94 8.60 -15.07 -0.93
CA SER A 94 9.91 -14.49 -0.62
C SER A 94 10.88 -15.52 -0.03
N ILE A 95 10.40 -16.48 0.76
CA ILE A 95 11.23 -17.57 1.30
C ILE A 95 11.70 -18.52 0.17
N ILE A 96 10.85 -18.79 -0.82
CA ILE A 96 11.18 -19.69 -1.94
C ILE A 96 12.13 -19.00 -2.93
N ALA A 97 11.89 -17.73 -3.23
CA ALA A 97 12.61 -16.96 -4.24
C ALA A 97 13.41 -15.82 -3.59
N ARG A 98 14.40 -16.16 -2.76
CA ARG A 98 15.19 -15.21 -1.96
C ARG A 98 15.92 -14.16 -2.79
N HIS A 99 16.37 -14.51 -4.01
CA HIS A 99 17.07 -13.61 -4.90
C HIS A 99 16.18 -12.95 -5.96
N ASP A 100 14.84 -13.11 -5.85
CA ASP A 100 13.86 -12.40 -6.67
C ASP A 100 13.25 -11.26 -5.85
N ARG A 101 13.37 -10.04 -6.35
CA ARG A 101 12.85 -8.85 -5.67
C ARG A 101 11.30 -8.80 -5.63
N GLU A 102 10.63 -9.39 -6.62
CA GLU A 102 9.19 -9.21 -6.83
C GLU A 102 8.33 -9.62 -5.62
N PRO A 103 8.57 -10.77 -4.95
CA PRO A 103 7.86 -11.12 -3.73
C PRO A 103 8.01 -10.09 -2.61
N TYR A 104 9.23 -9.58 -2.42
CA TYR A 104 9.50 -8.58 -1.37
C TYR A 104 8.87 -7.23 -1.68
N VAL A 105 8.94 -6.78 -2.93
CA VAL A 105 8.31 -5.54 -3.39
C VAL A 105 6.80 -5.58 -3.17
N ARG A 106 6.15 -6.69 -3.56
CA ARG A 106 4.69 -6.84 -3.36
C ARG A 106 4.32 -6.93 -1.88
N LEU A 107 5.13 -7.62 -1.08
CA LEU A 107 4.90 -7.73 0.37
C LEU A 107 5.05 -6.36 1.05
N ALA A 108 6.13 -5.64 0.79
CA ALA A 108 6.36 -4.32 1.36
C ALA A 108 5.29 -3.30 0.93
N ARG A 109 4.86 -3.33 -0.34
CA ARG A 109 3.77 -2.48 -0.83
C ARG A 109 2.43 -2.80 -0.16
N LEU A 110 2.13 -4.08 0.09
CA LEU A 110 0.94 -4.46 0.84
C LEU A 110 1.01 -3.95 2.28
N GLN A 111 2.16 -4.11 2.94
CA GLN A 111 2.37 -3.62 4.30
C GLN A 111 2.24 -2.09 4.38
N LEU A 112 2.82 -1.34 3.43
CA LEU A 112 2.65 0.12 3.33
C LEU A 112 1.19 0.52 3.04
N TRP A 113 0.48 -0.25 2.23
CA TRP A 113 -0.95 -0.04 1.98
C TRP A 113 -1.79 -0.15 3.26
N LEU A 114 -1.42 -1.07 4.15
CA LEU A 114 -2.07 -1.29 5.44
C LEU A 114 -1.58 -0.33 6.54
N GLY A 115 -0.56 0.50 6.25
CA GLY A 115 0.08 1.38 7.24
C GLY A 115 1.08 0.67 8.16
N HIS A 116 1.48 -0.57 7.82
CA HIS A 116 2.46 -1.37 8.58
C HIS A 116 3.90 -1.01 8.14
N SER A 117 4.30 0.24 8.37
CA SER A 117 5.55 0.79 7.83
C SER A 117 6.79 0.13 8.43
N ILE A 118 6.75 -0.25 9.70
CA ILE A 118 7.89 -0.91 10.37
C ILE A 118 8.11 -2.30 9.77
N GLU A 119 7.04 -3.08 9.61
CA GLU A 119 7.10 -4.40 8.98
C GLU A 119 7.58 -4.32 7.53
N ALA A 120 7.15 -3.28 6.79
CA ALA A 120 7.63 -3.02 5.45
C ALA A 120 9.15 -2.76 5.44
N ALA A 121 9.66 -1.93 6.37
CA ALA A 121 11.10 -1.69 6.50
C ALA A 121 11.88 -2.99 6.80
N TRP A 122 11.39 -3.84 7.70
CA TRP A 122 12.01 -5.14 7.99
C TRP A 122 11.99 -6.09 6.80
N THR A 123 10.87 -6.13 6.07
CA THR A 123 10.74 -6.93 4.84
C THR A 123 11.76 -6.50 3.79
N VAL A 124 11.89 -5.20 3.58
CA VAL A 124 12.81 -4.66 2.57
C VAL A 124 14.26 -4.81 3.02
N ARG A 125 14.57 -4.63 4.32
CA ARG A 125 15.91 -4.89 4.86
C ARG A 125 16.36 -6.31 4.59
N ALA A 126 15.47 -7.29 4.82
CA ALA A 126 15.77 -8.69 4.50
C ALA A 126 16.01 -8.92 3.00
N ALA A 127 15.27 -8.20 2.14
CA ALA A 127 15.47 -8.26 0.70
C ALA A 127 16.81 -7.64 0.26
N LEU A 128 17.20 -6.49 0.84
CA LEU A 128 18.45 -5.81 0.53
C LEU A 128 19.70 -6.60 0.95
N ALA A 129 19.58 -7.48 1.94
CA ALA A 129 20.66 -8.41 2.30
C ALA A 129 20.93 -9.44 1.21
N GLU A 130 19.92 -9.81 0.41
CA GLU A 130 20.04 -10.79 -0.68
C GLU A 130 20.21 -10.10 -2.06
N ILE A 131 19.69 -8.89 -2.21
CA ILE A 131 19.66 -8.11 -3.46
C ILE A 131 20.11 -6.68 -3.15
N PRO A 132 21.40 -6.46 -2.93
CA PRO A 132 21.92 -5.15 -2.55
C PRO A 132 21.75 -4.13 -3.69
N ALA A 133 21.56 -2.86 -3.32
CA ALA A 133 21.50 -1.71 -4.23
C ALA A 133 20.38 -1.77 -5.31
N ASP A 134 19.27 -2.49 -5.07
CA ASP A 134 18.10 -2.40 -5.93
C ASP A 134 17.34 -1.08 -5.68
N PRO A 135 17.17 -0.20 -6.69
CA PRO A 135 16.58 1.12 -6.50
C PRO A 135 15.12 1.08 -6.01
N GLU A 136 14.36 0.05 -6.38
CA GLU A 136 12.97 -0.10 -5.95
C GLU A 136 12.88 -0.52 -4.49
N LEU A 137 13.76 -1.45 -4.05
CA LEU A 137 13.86 -1.84 -2.65
C LEU A 137 14.33 -0.67 -1.78
N VAL A 138 15.36 0.07 -2.20
CA VAL A 138 15.81 1.27 -1.48
C VAL A 138 14.70 2.30 -1.38
N THR A 139 13.95 2.55 -2.47
CA THR A 139 12.78 3.45 -2.45
C THR A 139 11.74 3.03 -1.41
N LEU A 140 11.41 1.74 -1.37
CA LEU A 140 10.44 1.21 -0.41
C LEU A 140 10.97 1.28 1.02
N PHE A 141 12.26 1.02 1.25
CA PHE A 141 12.88 1.13 2.56
C PHE A 141 12.81 2.57 3.10
N VAL A 142 13.25 3.55 2.28
CA VAL A 142 13.20 4.97 2.67
C VAL A 142 11.77 5.43 2.92
N THR A 143 10.83 5.03 2.07
CA THR A 143 9.40 5.33 2.26
C THR A 143 8.90 4.75 3.59
N ALA A 144 9.22 3.50 3.88
CA ALA A 144 8.83 2.84 5.11
C ALA A 144 9.47 3.48 6.35
N ALA A 145 10.75 3.84 6.28
CA ALA A 145 11.46 4.51 7.36
C ALA A 145 10.84 5.88 7.70
N VAL A 146 10.51 6.68 6.68
CA VAL A 146 9.84 7.99 6.88
C VAL A 146 8.41 7.80 7.40
N ASP A 147 7.63 6.86 6.82
CA ASP A 147 6.24 6.61 7.23
C ASP A 147 6.13 5.96 8.62
N SER A 148 7.20 5.33 9.14
CA SER A 148 7.25 4.77 10.49
C SER A 148 7.35 5.82 11.59
N GLY A 149 7.42 7.10 11.23
CA GLY A 149 7.58 8.20 12.18
C GLY A 149 8.99 8.32 12.77
N GLY A 150 9.95 7.73 12.11
CA GLY A 150 11.36 8.04 12.33
C GLY A 150 12.01 7.35 13.50
N SER A 151 11.96 6.03 13.56
CA SER A 151 12.99 5.31 14.31
C SER A 151 14.37 5.81 13.85
N ALA A 152 15.15 6.39 14.74
CA ALA A 152 16.46 6.98 14.41
C ALA A 152 17.37 5.99 13.68
N SER A 153 17.28 4.70 13.99
CA SER A 153 18.03 3.64 13.32
C SER A 153 17.60 3.42 11.88
N LEU A 154 16.28 3.41 11.61
CA LEU A 154 15.75 3.24 10.24
C LEU A 154 16.10 4.44 9.36
N LEU A 155 16.03 5.65 9.91
CA LEU A 155 16.39 6.87 9.17
C LEU A 155 17.89 6.94 8.88
N SER A 156 18.75 6.53 9.83
CA SER A 156 20.19 6.46 9.61
C SER A 156 20.56 5.50 8.48
N GLU A 157 19.97 4.30 8.49
CA GLU A 157 20.13 3.29 7.43
C GLU A 157 19.58 3.78 6.08
N ALA A 158 18.44 4.49 6.09
CA ALA A 158 17.87 5.08 4.87
C ALA A 158 18.81 6.10 4.23
N ARG A 159 19.48 6.94 5.04
CA ARG A 159 20.50 7.91 4.55
C ARG A 159 21.70 7.20 3.94
N GLU A 160 22.19 6.16 4.60
CA GLU A 160 23.32 5.36 4.11
C GLU A 160 22.99 4.69 2.77
N LEU A 161 21.83 4.03 2.68
CA LEU A 161 21.36 3.40 1.44
C LEU A 161 21.22 4.41 0.31
N LEU A 162 20.66 5.60 0.56
CA LEU A 162 20.52 6.65 -0.45
C LEU A 162 21.89 7.24 -0.85
N GLY A 163 22.82 7.40 0.10
CA GLY A 163 24.17 7.90 -0.18
C GLY A 163 24.97 6.97 -1.11
N ASN A 164 24.69 5.68 -1.05
CA ASN A 164 25.32 4.66 -1.88
C ASN A 164 24.64 4.46 -3.25
N MET A 165 23.48 5.10 -3.46
CA MET A 165 22.71 4.98 -4.71
C MET A 165 23.13 6.03 -5.74
N HIS A 166 23.65 5.56 -6.87
CA HIS A 166 23.97 6.40 -8.02
C HIS A 166 22.89 6.20 -9.09
N CYS A 167 21.83 6.98 -9.00
CA CYS A 167 20.70 6.90 -9.94
C CYS A 167 20.28 8.31 -10.35
N GLU A 168 20.13 8.53 -11.66
CA GLU A 168 19.62 9.80 -12.17
C GLU A 168 18.16 10.01 -11.71
N PRO A 169 17.81 11.21 -11.22
CA PRO A 169 16.46 11.52 -10.72
C PRO A 169 15.34 11.20 -11.71
N GLU A 170 15.61 11.41 -13.00
CA GLU A 170 14.65 11.14 -14.08
C GLU A 170 14.39 9.64 -14.30
N ALA A 171 15.40 8.80 -14.04
CA ALA A 171 15.29 7.36 -14.19
C ALA A 171 14.55 6.70 -13.00
N ALA A 172 14.55 7.34 -11.82
CA ALA A 172 13.93 6.82 -10.63
C ALA A 172 13.11 7.88 -9.85
N PRO A 173 12.01 8.41 -10.43
CA PRO A 173 11.25 9.52 -9.84
C PRO A 173 10.68 9.19 -8.45
N ARG A 174 10.36 7.93 -8.16
CA ARG A 174 9.90 7.51 -6.84
C ARG A 174 11.02 7.53 -5.79
N LEU A 175 12.23 7.17 -6.19
CA LEU A 175 13.41 7.27 -5.32
C LEU A 175 13.70 8.73 -4.97
N GLU A 176 13.53 9.63 -5.95
CA GLU A 176 13.70 11.06 -5.71
C GLU A 176 12.65 11.61 -4.73
N VAL A 177 11.38 11.23 -4.88
CA VAL A 177 10.35 11.58 -3.88
C VAL A 177 10.71 11.07 -2.49
N ALA A 178 11.20 9.85 -2.39
CA ALA A 178 11.61 9.28 -1.10
C ALA A 178 12.79 10.07 -0.50
N ARG A 179 13.77 10.47 -1.33
CA ARG A 179 14.91 11.32 -0.93
C ARG A 179 14.44 12.69 -0.41
N ILE A 180 13.57 13.35 -1.14
CA ILE A 180 13.02 14.66 -0.75
C ILE A 180 12.27 14.55 0.59
N ARG A 181 11.45 13.52 0.77
CA ARG A 181 10.73 13.29 2.02
C ARG A 181 11.68 13.06 3.21
N LEU A 182 12.80 12.38 2.98
CA LEU A 182 13.82 12.19 4.01
C LEU A 182 14.53 13.51 4.35
N LYS A 183 14.88 14.35 3.36
CA LYS A 183 15.41 15.70 3.58
C LYS A 183 14.46 16.55 4.44
N MET A 184 13.15 16.51 4.14
CA MET A 184 12.13 17.21 4.93
C MET A 184 12.12 16.72 6.39
N TYR A 185 12.25 15.43 6.60
CA TYR A 185 12.31 14.84 7.93
C TYR A 185 13.56 15.29 8.69
N ASP A 186 14.66 15.51 7.98
CA ASP A 186 15.93 16.02 8.53
C ASP A 186 15.91 17.52 8.84
N GLY A 187 14.81 18.22 8.53
CA GLY A 187 14.60 19.64 8.82
C GLY A 187 14.93 20.59 7.66
N ASP A 188 15.36 20.08 6.52
CA ASP A 188 15.52 20.87 5.29
C ASP A 188 14.14 21.03 4.61
N LEU A 189 13.35 21.95 5.15
CA LEU A 189 11.94 22.11 4.73
C LEU A 189 11.78 22.99 3.49
N GLY A 190 12.63 24.00 3.32
CA GLY A 190 12.46 25.01 2.26
C GLY A 190 12.68 24.43 0.87
N ASP A 191 13.88 24.05 0.56
CA ASP A 191 14.26 23.55 -0.77
C ASP A 191 13.56 22.22 -1.07
N ALA A 192 13.48 21.30 -0.09
CA ALA A 192 12.80 20.02 -0.26
C ALA A 192 11.31 20.18 -0.57
N ARG A 193 10.65 21.16 0.05
CA ARG A 193 9.24 21.50 -0.25
C ARG A 193 9.06 21.95 -1.69
N ASP A 194 9.94 22.83 -2.18
CA ASP A 194 9.85 23.39 -3.53
C ASP A 194 10.19 22.34 -4.60
N GLU A 195 11.19 21.47 -4.34
CA GLU A 195 11.48 20.30 -5.16
C GLU A 195 10.24 19.38 -5.28
N LEU A 196 9.59 19.09 -4.15
CA LEU A 196 8.39 18.26 -4.10
C LEU A 196 7.21 18.90 -4.85
N ALA A 197 7.02 20.22 -4.68
CA ALA A 197 6.00 20.99 -5.37
C ALA A 197 6.23 20.95 -6.89
N ALA A 198 7.47 21.12 -7.33
CA ALA A 198 7.82 21.06 -8.76
C ALA A 198 7.51 19.69 -9.36
N MET A 199 7.77 18.59 -8.62
CA MET A 199 7.41 17.24 -9.06
C MET A 199 5.90 17.00 -9.08
N ALA A 200 5.18 17.44 -8.05
CA ALA A 200 3.75 17.24 -7.90
C ALA A 200 2.93 18.03 -8.94
N ASN A 201 3.43 19.18 -9.38
CA ASN A 201 2.73 20.05 -10.33
C ASN A 201 2.96 19.69 -11.81
N LYS A 202 3.83 18.73 -12.13
CA LYS A 202 3.97 18.20 -13.49
C LYS A 202 2.65 17.52 -13.92
N ASP A 203 2.27 17.63 -15.19
CA ASP A 203 1.03 17.01 -15.73
C ASP A 203 0.94 15.52 -15.46
N ARG A 204 2.08 14.81 -15.46
CA ARG A 204 2.21 13.39 -15.13
C ARG A 204 3.22 13.17 -14.00
N GLY A 205 3.14 14.03 -12.97
CA GLY A 205 3.99 13.91 -11.80
C GLY A 205 3.78 12.57 -11.08
N PRO A 206 4.81 12.05 -10.40
CA PRO A 206 4.68 10.81 -9.64
C PRO A 206 3.54 10.89 -8.64
N PHE A 207 2.74 9.83 -8.55
CA PHE A 207 1.61 9.75 -7.61
C PHE A 207 2.06 10.04 -6.17
N GLU A 208 3.21 9.49 -5.78
CA GLU A 208 3.82 9.65 -4.46
C GLU A 208 4.18 11.11 -4.17
N ALA A 209 4.65 11.88 -5.19
CA ALA A 209 4.92 13.31 -5.05
C ALA A 209 3.65 14.11 -4.79
N VAL A 210 2.58 13.80 -5.55
CA VAL A 210 1.27 14.47 -5.40
C VAL A 210 0.72 14.27 -3.98
N VAL A 211 0.78 13.03 -3.47
CA VAL A 211 0.27 12.69 -2.13
C VAL A 211 1.15 13.31 -1.03
N ALA A 212 2.47 13.24 -1.19
CA ALA A 212 3.39 13.83 -0.21
C ALA A 212 3.28 15.37 -0.15
N PHE A 213 3.17 16.03 -1.31
CA PHE A 213 2.98 17.48 -1.34
C PHE A 213 1.64 17.90 -0.75
N ALA A 214 0.57 17.14 -1.00
CA ALA A 214 -0.73 17.39 -0.37
C ALA A 214 -0.65 17.28 1.16
N GLN A 215 0.13 16.33 1.70
CA GLN A 215 0.37 16.24 3.15
C GLN A 215 1.06 17.51 3.67
N VAL A 216 2.12 17.98 3.01
CA VAL A 216 2.81 19.22 3.38
C VAL A 216 1.85 20.42 3.39
N LEU A 217 1.01 20.53 2.38
CA LEU A 217 0.01 21.59 2.30
C LEU A 217 -1.03 21.52 3.45
N LEU A 218 -1.39 20.31 3.89
CA LEU A 218 -2.25 20.13 5.07
C LEU A 218 -1.57 20.58 6.35
N ASP A 219 -0.30 20.23 6.51
CA ASP A 219 0.50 20.61 7.69
C ASP A 219 0.73 22.13 7.75
N GLU A 220 0.79 22.80 6.59
CA GLU A 220 0.83 24.27 6.44
C GLU A 220 -0.56 24.95 6.59
N GLY A 221 -1.64 24.18 6.77
CA GLY A 221 -3.02 24.71 6.82
C GLY A 221 -3.60 25.14 5.46
N LYS A 222 -2.91 24.86 4.34
CA LYS A 222 -3.34 25.19 2.97
C LYS A 222 -4.32 24.14 2.42
N THR A 223 -5.44 23.93 3.13
CA THR A 223 -6.39 22.84 2.87
C THR A 223 -6.99 22.82 1.47
N ALA A 224 -7.30 23.99 0.91
CA ALA A 224 -7.89 24.09 -0.43
C ALA A 224 -6.93 23.55 -1.53
N TYR A 225 -5.66 23.91 -1.43
CA TYR A 225 -4.63 23.40 -2.35
C TYR A 225 -4.37 21.91 -2.12
N ALA A 226 -4.32 21.47 -0.89
CA ALA A 226 -4.19 20.05 -0.55
C ALA A 226 -5.32 19.22 -1.16
N ARG A 227 -6.57 19.65 -1.03
CA ARG A 227 -7.73 18.98 -1.64
C ARG A 227 -7.61 18.86 -3.16
N HIS A 228 -7.15 19.90 -3.84
CA HIS A 228 -6.92 19.85 -5.28
C HIS A 228 -5.97 18.70 -5.67
N HIS A 229 -4.83 18.58 -4.98
CA HIS A 229 -3.87 17.51 -5.22
C HIS A 229 -4.41 16.14 -4.85
N LEU A 230 -5.15 16.02 -3.74
CA LEU A 230 -5.75 14.76 -3.30
C LEU A 230 -6.84 14.27 -4.26
N HIS A 231 -7.66 15.17 -4.82
CA HIS A 231 -8.61 14.80 -5.87
C HIS A 231 -7.92 14.30 -7.13
N ARG A 232 -6.82 14.96 -7.56
CA ARG A 232 -5.99 14.43 -8.66
C ARG A 232 -5.46 13.02 -8.36
N ALA A 233 -4.99 12.77 -7.14
CA ALA A 233 -4.54 11.45 -6.72
C ALA A 233 -5.67 10.42 -6.74
N LEU A 234 -6.90 10.76 -6.32
CA LEU A 234 -8.06 9.87 -6.40
C LEU A 234 -8.48 9.52 -7.82
N MET A 235 -8.22 10.39 -8.81
CA MET A 235 -8.46 10.04 -10.22
C MET A 235 -7.55 8.90 -10.69
N VAL A 236 -6.34 8.79 -10.12
CA VAL A 236 -5.39 7.70 -10.42
C VAL A 236 -5.69 6.45 -9.61
N SER A 237 -6.02 6.61 -8.33
CA SER A 237 -6.31 5.50 -7.41
C SER A 237 -7.50 5.85 -6.49
N PRO A 238 -8.75 5.54 -6.92
CA PRO A 238 -9.97 5.98 -6.25
C PRO A 238 -10.19 5.42 -4.83
N GLU A 239 -9.53 4.31 -4.51
CA GLU A 239 -9.64 3.65 -3.20
C GLU A 239 -8.33 3.68 -2.40
N HIS A 240 -7.40 4.58 -2.73
CA HIS A 240 -6.13 4.63 -2.01
C HIS A 240 -6.33 5.12 -0.56
N PRO A 241 -6.07 4.28 0.47
CA PRO A 241 -6.47 4.56 1.85
C PRO A 241 -5.84 5.84 2.39
N ARG A 242 -4.54 6.05 2.17
CA ARG A 242 -3.84 7.27 2.59
C ARG A 242 -4.44 8.54 1.95
N VAL A 243 -4.80 8.49 0.66
CA VAL A 243 -5.39 9.66 -0.02
C VAL A 243 -6.77 9.97 0.52
N LEU A 244 -7.62 8.95 0.71
CA LEU A 244 -8.94 9.10 1.32
C LEU A 244 -8.84 9.64 2.75
N ARG A 245 -7.88 9.13 3.55
CA ARG A 245 -7.61 9.59 4.91
C ARG A 245 -7.19 11.07 4.93
N LEU A 246 -6.21 11.45 4.11
CA LEU A 246 -5.73 12.84 4.03
C LEU A 246 -6.83 13.80 3.58
N LEU A 247 -7.64 13.39 2.60
CA LEU A 247 -8.77 14.18 2.16
C LEU A 247 -9.80 14.33 3.29
N GLY A 248 -10.12 13.27 4.03
CA GLY A 248 -10.95 13.33 5.22
C GLY A 248 -10.39 14.29 6.27
N LEU A 249 -9.10 14.20 6.59
CA LEU A 249 -8.43 15.13 7.52
C LEU A 249 -8.54 16.59 7.08
N SER A 250 -8.53 16.86 5.77
CA SER A 250 -8.69 18.23 5.25
C SER A 250 -10.06 18.85 5.56
N TYR A 251 -11.11 18.03 5.66
CA TYR A 251 -12.46 18.47 6.00
C TYR A 251 -12.71 18.55 7.52
N MET A 252 -11.78 18.04 8.33
CA MET A 252 -11.80 18.17 9.79
C MET A 252 -11.13 19.44 10.29
N GLN A 253 -10.41 20.19 9.45
CA GLN A 253 -9.81 21.46 9.84
C GLN A 253 -10.88 22.55 9.95
N LEU A 254 -10.89 23.28 11.08
CA LEU A 254 -11.83 24.37 11.32
C LEU A 254 -11.66 25.46 10.24
N GLY A 255 -12.78 25.93 9.71
CA GLY A 255 -12.80 26.94 8.67
C GLY A 255 -14.05 26.84 7.79
N PRO A 256 -14.11 27.58 6.66
CA PRO A 256 -15.30 27.66 5.82
C PRO A 256 -15.71 26.33 5.16
N ASN A 257 -14.82 25.35 5.15
CA ASN A 257 -15.05 24.03 4.57
C ASN A 257 -14.93 22.92 5.63
N PHE A 258 -15.31 23.20 6.87
CA PHE A 258 -15.41 22.21 7.93
C PHE A 258 -16.66 21.34 7.70
N GLU A 259 -16.48 20.08 7.35
CA GLU A 259 -17.54 19.14 7.01
C GLU A 259 -17.25 17.76 7.63
N PRO A 260 -17.51 17.60 8.95
CA PRO A 260 -17.17 16.36 9.66
C PRO A 260 -17.95 15.15 9.14
N GLU A 261 -19.18 15.30 8.65
CA GLU A 261 -19.97 14.22 8.07
C GLU A 261 -19.35 13.69 6.78
N TYR A 262 -18.84 14.57 5.94
CA TYR A 262 -18.12 14.17 4.73
C TYR A 262 -16.76 13.54 5.08
N ALA A 263 -16.08 14.05 6.08
CA ALA A 263 -14.86 13.45 6.62
C ALA A 263 -15.11 12.02 7.14
N ILE A 264 -16.25 11.75 7.81
CA ILE A 264 -16.66 10.39 8.22
C ILE A 264 -16.81 9.47 7.00
N GLN A 265 -17.47 9.93 5.93
CA GLN A 265 -17.63 9.13 4.72
C GLN A 265 -16.28 8.75 4.10
N LEU A 266 -15.37 9.72 3.95
CA LEU A 266 -14.03 9.51 3.38
C LEU A 266 -13.19 8.58 4.26
N ALA A 267 -13.15 8.80 5.58
CA ALA A 267 -12.41 7.96 6.51
C ALA A 267 -13.00 6.54 6.59
N THR A 268 -14.32 6.38 6.49
CA THR A 268 -14.96 5.06 6.39
C THR A 268 -14.53 4.32 5.13
N ARG A 269 -14.49 5.00 3.98
CA ARG A 269 -13.96 4.41 2.74
C ARG A 269 -12.49 4.03 2.87
N ALA A 270 -11.68 4.84 3.57
CA ALA A 270 -10.28 4.51 3.84
C ALA A 270 -10.16 3.23 4.70
N CYS A 271 -10.96 3.09 5.75
CA CYS A 271 -11.03 1.87 6.57
C CYS A 271 -11.48 0.65 5.75
N GLN A 272 -12.47 0.81 4.87
CA GLN A 272 -12.92 -0.25 3.96
C GLN A 272 -11.83 -0.64 2.95
N ALA A 273 -11.03 0.30 2.48
CA ALA A 273 -9.92 0.04 1.56
C ALA A 273 -8.79 -0.79 2.20
N THR A 274 -8.59 -0.66 3.52
CA THR A 274 -7.65 -1.46 4.30
C THR A 274 -8.29 -2.69 4.97
N GLY A 275 -9.56 -2.99 4.68
CA GLY A 275 -10.30 -4.07 5.33
C GLY A 275 -10.35 -3.92 6.85
N TRP A 276 -10.36 -2.70 7.37
CA TRP A 276 -10.35 -2.36 8.79
C TRP A 276 -9.06 -2.83 9.53
N ALA A 277 -7.97 -3.06 8.79
CA ALA A 277 -6.67 -3.38 9.38
C ALA A 277 -5.80 -2.11 9.62
N GLY A 278 -6.07 -1.01 8.92
CA GLY A 278 -5.29 0.22 8.98
C GLY A 278 -5.59 1.03 10.23
N MET A 279 -4.61 1.13 11.14
CA MET A 279 -4.74 1.92 12.36
C MET A 279 -4.91 3.42 12.06
N HIS A 280 -4.15 3.96 11.11
CA HIS A 280 -4.20 5.38 10.74
C HIS A 280 -5.57 5.79 10.20
N GLU A 281 -6.20 4.93 9.41
CA GLU A 281 -7.52 5.15 8.83
C GLU A 281 -8.60 5.14 9.92
N MET A 282 -8.53 4.16 10.82
CA MET A 282 -9.43 4.09 11.97
C MET A 282 -9.25 5.26 12.94
N HIS A 283 -8.00 5.71 13.17
CA HIS A 283 -7.74 6.89 13.99
C HIS A 283 -8.35 8.16 13.36
N ALA A 284 -8.20 8.36 12.06
CA ALA A 284 -8.84 9.47 11.35
C ALA A 284 -10.37 9.40 11.43
N LEU A 285 -10.96 8.21 11.30
CA LEU A 285 -12.40 8.02 11.45
C LEU A 285 -12.89 8.34 12.87
N ALA A 286 -12.13 7.91 13.90
CA ALA A 286 -12.45 8.23 15.28
C ALA A 286 -12.41 9.76 15.54
N LYS A 287 -11.41 10.48 14.97
CA LYS A 287 -11.36 11.94 15.01
C LYS A 287 -12.58 12.59 14.35
N ALA A 288 -13.01 12.06 13.19
CA ALA A 288 -14.18 12.59 12.49
C ALA A 288 -15.46 12.43 13.31
N TYR A 289 -15.69 11.25 13.91
CA TYR A 289 -16.82 11.04 14.83
C TYR A 289 -16.77 11.94 16.06
N ALA A 290 -15.58 12.14 16.65
CA ALA A 290 -15.42 13.05 17.79
C ALA A 290 -15.81 14.49 17.41
N LEU A 291 -15.43 14.96 16.24
CA LEU A 291 -15.76 16.30 15.74
C LEU A 291 -17.23 16.47 15.35
N SER A 292 -17.90 15.42 14.92
CA SER A 292 -19.36 15.42 14.67
C SER A 292 -20.19 15.31 15.96
N GLY A 293 -19.55 15.09 17.12
CA GLY A 293 -20.21 14.93 18.42
C GLY A 293 -20.62 13.50 18.75
N ASP A 294 -20.41 12.52 17.87
CA ASP A 294 -20.69 11.10 18.15
C ASP A 294 -19.54 10.47 18.95
N LYS A 295 -19.54 10.74 20.25
CA LYS A 295 -18.52 10.23 21.18
C LYS A 295 -18.51 8.72 21.29
N VAL A 296 -19.66 8.06 21.13
CA VAL A 296 -19.76 6.61 21.26
C VAL A 296 -19.06 5.91 20.12
N SER A 297 -19.36 6.29 18.88
CA SER A 297 -18.68 5.76 17.70
C SER A 297 -17.19 6.12 17.69
N ALA A 298 -16.84 7.36 18.10
CA ALA A 298 -15.46 7.78 18.21
C ALA A 298 -14.65 6.87 19.15
N LEU A 299 -15.16 6.59 20.36
CA LEU A 299 -14.50 5.74 21.35
C LEU A 299 -14.38 4.30 20.87
N LEU A 300 -15.45 3.75 20.25
CA LEU A 300 -15.45 2.40 19.70
C LEU A 300 -14.37 2.23 18.63
N ILE A 301 -14.30 3.16 17.66
CA ILE A 301 -13.33 3.09 16.57
C ILE A 301 -11.91 3.36 17.06
N ALA A 302 -11.73 4.33 17.99
CA ALA A 302 -10.43 4.59 18.60
C ALA A 302 -9.88 3.37 19.36
N SER A 303 -10.74 2.65 20.09
CA SER A 303 -10.36 1.41 20.79
C SER A 303 -9.92 0.31 19.82
N LYS A 304 -10.62 0.13 18.70
CA LYS A 304 -10.22 -0.80 17.64
C LYS A 304 -8.89 -0.41 16.99
N ALA A 305 -8.68 0.90 16.73
CA ALA A 305 -7.41 1.39 16.21
C ALA A 305 -6.26 1.11 17.18
N LYS A 306 -6.48 1.28 18.49
CA LYS A 306 -5.50 0.98 19.53
C LYS A 306 -5.16 -0.50 19.59
N GLU A 307 -6.14 -1.38 19.43
CA GLU A 307 -5.94 -2.82 19.40
C GLU A 307 -5.12 -3.23 18.17
N ALA A 308 -5.49 -2.75 16.98
CA ALA A 308 -4.74 -2.97 15.75
C ALA A 308 -3.29 -2.46 15.85
N GLY A 309 -3.07 -1.28 16.46
CA GLY A 309 -1.74 -0.72 16.66
C GLY A 309 -0.85 -1.50 17.64
N ARG A 310 -1.44 -2.22 18.61
CA ARG A 310 -0.67 -3.05 19.57
C ARG A 310 -0.07 -4.31 18.94
N SER A 311 -0.62 -4.82 17.87
CA SER A 311 -0.10 -5.99 17.16
C SER A 311 1.16 -5.70 16.34
N LEU A 312 1.55 -4.43 16.23
CA LEU A 312 2.66 -3.94 15.41
C LEU A 312 3.94 -3.80 16.23
N LEU A 313 5.08 -4.13 15.62
CA LEU A 313 6.41 -4.16 16.24
C LEU A 313 7.01 -2.74 16.41
N GLY A 314 6.29 -1.81 17.02
CA GLY A 314 6.86 -0.48 17.24
C GLY A 314 5.88 0.53 17.81
N ILE A 315 6.41 1.69 18.21
CA ILE A 315 5.60 2.81 18.68
C ILE A 315 5.29 3.69 17.48
N TYR A 316 4.03 3.70 17.05
CA TYR A 316 3.56 4.63 16.04
C TYR A 316 3.52 6.05 16.59
N PRO A 317 3.98 7.07 15.86
CA PRO A 317 3.90 8.45 16.29
C PRO A 317 2.47 8.87 16.63
N GLU A 318 1.51 8.42 15.84
CA GLU A 318 0.09 8.71 16.03
C GLU A 318 -0.55 7.90 17.17
N PHE A 319 0.13 6.87 17.72
CA PHE A 319 -0.39 6.08 18.83
C PHE A 319 -0.63 6.92 20.10
N GLN A 320 0.30 7.81 20.40
CA GLN A 320 0.15 8.75 21.53
C GLN A 320 -1.03 9.70 21.34
N SER A 321 -1.21 10.23 20.11
CA SER A 321 -2.37 11.06 19.76
C SER A 321 -3.69 10.29 19.87
N LEU A 322 -3.68 9.00 19.51
CA LEU A 322 -4.84 8.13 19.65
C LEU A 322 -5.18 7.88 21.14
N GLU A 323 -4.19 7.67 22.00
CA GLU A 323 -4.41 7.52 23.45
C GLU A 323 -4.96 8.82 24.07
N GLN A 324 -4.44 9.98 23.66
CA GLN A 324 -4.98 11.28 24.09
C GLN A 324 -6.45 11.44 23.68
N LEU A 325 -6.80 11.04 22.45
CA LEU A 325 -8.19 11.06 21.98
C LEU A 325 -9.09 10.17 22.84
N ILE A 326 -8.68 8.93 23.13
CA ILE A 326 -9.43 7.99 23.97
C ILE A 326 -9.65 8.59 25.37
N ASN A 327 -8.60 9.13 25.97
CA ASN A 327 -8.67 9.72 27.31
C ASN A 327 -9.61 10.95 27.35
N SER A 328 -9.56 11.82 26.34
CA SER A 328 -10.45 12.98 26.26
C SER A 328 -11.92 12.60 26.08
N LEU A 329 -12.21 11.56 25.30
CA LEU A 329 -13.55 11.04 25.09
C LEU A 329 -14.11 10.36 26.35
N SER A 330 -13.27 9.63 27.09
CA SER A 330 -13.66 8.91 28.31
C SER A 330 -13.91 9.86 29.48
N SER A 331 -13.11 10.93 29.63
CA SER A 331 -13.30 11.95 30.71
C SER A 331 -14.53 12.82 30.51
N GLY A 332 -14.95 13.04 29.25
CA GLY A 332 -16.18 13.80 28.95
C GLY A 332 -17.48 13.00 29.10
N THR A 333 -17.43 11.73 29.48
CA THR A 333 -18.61 10.86 29.69
C THR A 333 -18.99 10.76 31.17
N GLN A 334 -18.20 11.35 32.07
CA GLN A 334 -18.44 11.36 33.52
C GLN A 334 -19.11 12.66 34.02
N ALA A 335 -19.50 13.56 33.13
CA ALA A 335 -20.26 14.78 33.41
C ALA A 335 -21.63 14.70 32.73
#